data_518b3e9b6e09a428a5caac89c164006a
#
_entry.id   518b3e9b6e09a428a5caac89c164006a
#
_cell.length_a   1.000
_cell.length_b   1.000
_cell.length_c   1.000
_cell.angle_alpha   90.00
_cell.angle_beta   90.00
_cell.angle_gamma   90.00
#
_symmetry.space_group_name_H-M   'P 1'
#
loop_
_entity.id
_entity.type
_entity.pdbx_description
1 polymer ?
#
loop_
_entity_poly.entity_id
_entity_poly.type
_entity_poly.pdbx_seq_one_letter_code
_entity_poly.pdbx_strand_id
1 'polypeptide(L)'
;MPEYVQLGSRRVGAGEPCLIVAEIGANHNGDLPAALEMVRRAKDAGADVVKFQKRTVELCIPLEQQGEIRTTPWGQMTYLDYRRRLEFGEADYDGIAGLCHSLGMAWITSVWDEPSLQFLLTYDPPWIKIPSACLTDISLLEACRRAGRPVVASTGMSTEDQIKRAVVALGPDRLVLLHCTSTYPCVKEELNL
;
A
#
# COMPACT_ATOMS: atom_id res chain seq x y z
N MET A 1 10.76 -9.98 19.96
CA MET A 1 10.28 -9.96 18.57
C MET A 1 10.95 -11.10 17.83
N PRO A 2 10.33 -11.73 16.83
CA PRO A 2 10.97 -12.77 16.05
C PRO A 2 12.23 -12.21 15.35
N GLU A 3 13.19 -13.06 15.07
CA GLU A 3 14.43 -12.71 14.39
C GLU A 3 14.18 -12.26 12.93
N TYR A 4 13.11 -12.79 12.33
CA TYR A 4 12.63 -12.42 10.99
C TYR A 4 11.10 -12.55 10.89
N VAL A 5 10.52 -11.87 9.92
CA VAL A 5 9.12 -12.00 9.53
C VAL A 5 9.06 -12.63 8.12
N GLN A 6 8.22 -13.64 7.96
CA GLN A 6 8.00 -14.27 6.65
C GLN A 6 6.99 -13.46 5.84
N LEU A 7 7.42 -12.89 4.71
CA LEU A 7 6.57 -12.16 3.74
C LEU A 7 6.46 -12.96 2.44
N GLY A 8 5.43 -13.78 2.31
CA GLY A 8 5.32 -14.74 1.22
C GLY A 8 6.48 -15.73 1.22
N SER A 9 7.25 -15.80 0.14
CA SER A 9 8.43 -16.67 0.02
C SER A 9 9.72 -16.06 0.60
N ARG A 10 9.70 -14.79 1.04
CA ARG A 10 10.89 -14.05 1.50
C ARG A 10 10.89 -13.87 3.01
N ARG A 11 12.06 -13.93 3.63
CA ARG A 11 12.28 -13.51 5.00
C ARG A 11 12.73 -12.06 5.03
N VAL A 12 12.27 -11.31 6.00
CA VAL A 12 12.67 -9.92 6.27
C VAL A 12 13.11 -9.82 7.72
N GLY A 13 14.36 -9.45 7.95
CA GLY A 13 14.95 -9.39 9.28
C GLY A 13 16.46 -9.17 9.21
N ALA A 14 17.13 -9.22 10.35
CA ALA A 14 18.57 -9.03 10.43
C ALA A 14 19.30 -10.15 9.67
N GLY A 15 20.24 -9.77 8.81
CA GLY A 15 21.04 -10.70 8.01
C GLY A 15 20.35 -11.25 6.76
N GLU A 16 19.07 -10.99 6.56
CA GLU A 16 18.37 -11.39 5.34
C GLU A 16 18.58 -10.36 4.20
N PRO A 17 18.57 -10.81 2.93
CA PRO A 17 18.64 -9.90 1.79
C PRO A 17 17.48 -8.89 1.80
N CYS A 18 17.77 -7.64 1.44
CA CYS A 18 16.76 -6.60 1.37
C CYS A 18 15.65 -6.97 0.37
N LEU A 19 14.39 -6.84 0.80
CA LEU A 19 13.22 -6.99 -0.07
C LEU A 19 12.93 -5.64 -0.75
N ILE A 20 13.04 -5.62 -2.07
CA ILE A 20 12.81 -4.42 -2.87
C ILE A 20 11.36 -4.38 -3.36
N VAL A 21 10.61 -3.37 -2.91
CA VAL A 21 9.20 -3.16 -3.30
C VAL A 21 9.11 -1.93 -4.19
N ALA A 22 8.73 -2.11 -5.44
CA ALA A 22 8.47 -1.01 -6.36
C ALA A 22 7.09 -0.40 -6.09
N GLU A 23 7.08 0.86 -5.68
CA GLU A 23 5.88 1.64 -5.34
C GLU A 23 5.23 2.21 -6.61
N ILE A 24 4.39 1.44 -7.31
CA ILE A 24 3.60 1.93 -8.45
C ILE A 24 2.54 2.93 -7.95
N GLY A 25 1.92 2.63 -6.82
CA GLY A 25 0.96 3.51 -6.18
C GLY A 25 -0.25 3.81 -7.06
N ALA A 26 -0.48 5.09 -7.37
CA ALA A 26 -1.49 5.57 -8.31
C ALA A 26 -0.88 6.28 -9.54
N ASN A 27 0.43 6.10 -9.80
CA ASN A 27 1.14 6.76 -10.90
C ASN A 27 0.69 6.28 -12.28
N HIS A 28 -0.05 5.18 -12.33
CA HIS A 28 -0.70 4.68 -13.56
C HIS A 28 -1.85 5.58 -14.04
N ASN A 29 -2.31 6.54 -13.24
CA ASN A 29 -3.38 7.49 -13.59
C ASN A 29 -4.68 6.83 -14.08
N GLY A 30 -5.05 5.66 -13.55
CA GLY A 30 -6.24 4.92 -13.98
C GLY A 30 -6.10 4.24 -15.35
N ASP A 31 -4.89 4.13 -15.88
CA ASP A 31 -4.57 3.49 -17.16
C ASP A 31 -3.96 2.11 -16.89
N LEU A 32 -4.71 1.05 -17.17
CA LEU A 32 -4.25 -0.33 -16.97
C LEU A 32 -3.04 -0.68 -17.86
N PRO A 33 -3.00 -0.36 -19.16
CA PRO A 33 -1.79 -0.54 -19.98
C PRO A 33 -0.55 0.09 -19.37
N ALA A 34 -0.64 1.32 -18.88
CA ALA A 34 0.47 1.98 -18.20
C ALA A 34 0.89 1.24 -16.91
N ALA A 35 -0.09 0.80 -16.11
CA ALA A 35 0.19 0.01 -14.90
C ALA A 35 0.93 -1.30 -15.22
N LEU A 36 0.49 -2.03 -16.26
CA LEU A 36 1.13 -3.28 -16.69
C LEU A 36 2.56 -3.05 -17.21
N GLU A 37 2.80 -1.94 -17.92
CA GLU A 37 4.16 -1.59 -18.33
C GLU A 37 5.04 -1.23 -17.11
N MET A 38 4.52 -0.50 -16.13
CA MET A 38 5.24 -0.24 -14.87
C MET A 38 5.62 -1.54 -14.15
N VAL A 39 4.75 -2.55 -14.13
CA VAL A 39 5.06 -3.88 -13.58
C VAL A 39 6.24 -4.52 -14.31
N ARG A 40 6.24 -4.51 -15.65
CA ARG A 40 7.35 -5.06 -16.45
C ARG A 40 8.66 -4.34 -16.15
N ARG A 41 8.64 -3.00 -16.13
CA ARG A 41 9.83 -2.18 -15.82
C ARG A 41 10.34 -2.41 -14.40
N ALA A 42 9.46 -2.56 -13.44
CA ALA A 42 9.86 -2.91 -12.07
C ALA A 42 10.56 -4.27 -12.01
N LYS A 43 10.05 -5.26 -12.76
CA LYS A 43 10.69 -6.58 -12.90
C LYS A 43 12.07 -6.48 -13.53
N ASP A 44 12.19 -5.77 -14.65
CA ASP A 44 13.45 -5.57 -15.37
C ASP A 44 14.49 -4.85 -14.51
N ALA A 45 14.03 -3.94 -13.63
CA ALA A 45 14.89 -3.23 -12.69
C ALA A 45 15.28 -4.06 -11.46
N GLY A 46 14.80 -5.29 -11.32
CA GLY A 46 15.15 -6.21 -10.24
C GLY A 46 14.33 -6.02 -8.97
N ALA A 47 13.17 -5.36 -9.03
CA ALA A 47 12.26 -5.33 -7.88
C ALA A 47 11.68 -6.73 -7.59
N ASP A 48 11.54 -7.06 -6.31
CA ASP A 48 10.97 -8.32 -5.86
C ASP A 48 9.43 -8.30 -5.90
N VAL A 49 8.83 -7.13 -5.65
CA VAL A 49 7.38 -6.94 -5.48
C VAL A 49 6.96 -5.60 -6.08
N VAL A 50 5.77 -5.55 -6.65
CA VAL A 50 5.11 -4.28 -6.99
C VAL A 50 3.98 -3.99 -6.03
N LYS A 51 3.80 -2.70 -5.68
CA LYS A 51 2.76 -2.26 -4.77
C LYS A 51 1.88 -1.19 -5.38
N PHE A 52 0.57 -1.43 -5.31
CA PHE A 52 -0.50 -0.50 -5.69
C PHE A 52 -1.16 0.12 -4.46
N GLN A 53 -2.28 0.79 -4.66
CA GLN A 53 -3.14 1.32 -3.61
C GLN A 53 -4.58 0.90 -3.88
N LYS A 54 -5.32 0.54 -2.84
CA LYS A 54 -6.75 0.25 -2.93
C LYS A 54 -7.48 1.01 -1.84
N ARG A 55 -8.54 1.73 -2.24
CA ARG A 55 -9.39 2.49 -1.34
C ARG A 55 -10.83 2.49 -1.81
N THR A 56 -11.74 2.63 -0.88
CA THR A 56 -13.11 3.03 -1.15
C THR A 56 -13.13 4.55 -1.12
N VAL A 57 -13.17 5.16 -2.29
CA VAL A 57 -12.89 6.59 -2.47
C VAL A 57 -13.80 7.45 -1.57
N GLU A 58 -15.07 7.08 -1.47
CA GLU A 58 -16.08 7.76 -0.68
C GLU A 58 -15.80 7.74 0.83
N LEU A 59 -15.14 6.68 1.32
CA LEU A 59 -14.77 6.54 2.73
C LEU A 59 -13.47 7.27 3.07
N CYS A 60 -12.57 7.39 2.08
CA CYS A 60 -11.23 7.94 2.28
C CYS A 60 -11.14 9.45 2.07
N ILE A 61 -12.21 10.10 1.59
CA ILE A 61 -12.25 11.55 1.38
C ILE A 61 -13.31 12.15 2.30
N PRO A 62 -12.95 13.09 3.19
CA PRO A 62 -13.92 13.81 4.01
C PRO A 62 -15.01 14.44 3.15
N LEU A 63 -16.27 14.37 3.61
CA LEU A 63 -17.43 14.82 2.84
C LEU A 63 -17.29 16.27 2.34
N GLU A 64 -16.74 17.14 3.20
CA GLU A 64 -16.50 18.56 2.88
C GLU A 64 -15.50 18.77 1.75
N GLN A 65 -14.58 17.81 1.51
CA GLN A 65 -13.58 17.89 0.47
C GLN A 65 -14.01 17.23 -0.85
N GLN A 66 -15.03 16.39 -0.84
CA GLN A 66 -15.43 15.63 -2.02
C GLN A 66 -15.79 16.52 -3.21
N GLY A 67 -16.45 17.65 -2.95
CA GLY A 67 -16.84 18.63 -3.95
C GLY A 67 -15.77 19.66 -4.33
N GLU A 68 -14.59 19.66 -3.68
CA GLU A 68 -13.53 20.60 -4.02
C GLU A 68 -13.03 20.42 -5.45
N ILE A 69 -12.94 21.53 -6.19
CA ILE A 69 -12.41 21.49 -7.55
C ILE A 69 -10.89 21.39 -7.53
N ARG A 70 -10.36 20.40 -8.22
CA ARG A 70 -8.93 20.17 -8.40
C ARG A 70 -8.54 20.32 -9.86
N THR A 71 -7.37 20.91 -10.11
CA THR A 71 -6.73 20.89 -11.42
C THR A 71 -6.01 19.55 -11.57
N THR A 72 -6.39 18.78 -12.57
CA THR A 72 -5.88 17.43 -12.84
C THR A 72 -5.33 17.33 -14.25
N PRO A 73 -4.61 16.27 -14.62
CA PRO A 73 -4.17 16.06 -15.99
C PRO A 73 -5.31 16.04 -17.03
N TRP A 74 -6.55 15.82 -16.59
CA TRP A 74 -7.75 15.77 -17.45
C TRP A 74 -8.61 17.03 -17.36
N GLY A 75 -8.08 18.11 -16.80
CA GLY A 75 -8.82 19.35 -16.58
C GLY A 75 -9.33 19.48 -15.13
N GLN A 76 -10.28 20.41 -14.96
CA GLN A 76 -10.90 20.65 -13.65
C GLN A 76 -12.00 19.61 -13.40
N MET A 77 -11.97 18.99 -12.22
CA MET A 77 -12.99 18.08 -11.76
C MET A 77 -13.07 18.07 -10.24
N THR A 78 -14.11 17.48 -9.67
CA THR A 78 -14.20 17.34 -8.21
C THR A 78 -13.09 16.42 -7.70
N TYR A 79 -12.70 16.61 -6.44
CA TYR A 79 -11.70 15.74 -5.83
C TYR A 79 -12.17 14.28 -5.78
N LEU A 80 -13.46 14.06 -5.55
CA LEU A 80 -14.08 12.73 -5.59
C LEU A 80 -13.93 12.09 -6.96
N ASP A 81 -14.30 12.79 -8.05
CA ASP A 81 -14.23 12.24 -9.41
C ASP A 81 -12.79 12.00 -9.84
N TYR A 82 -11.88 12.90 -9.45
CA TYR A 82 -10.44 12.69 -9.66
C TYR A 82 -9.97 11.39 -9.02
N ARG A 83 -10.34 11.14 -7.77
CA ARG A 83 -9.94 9.93 -7.06
C ARG A 83 -10.59 8.67 -7.62
N ARG A 84 -11.86 8.72 -7.99
CA ARG A 84 -12.55 7.61 -8.68
C ARG A 84 -11.88 7.24 -10.00
N ARG A 85 -11.41 8.24 -10.73
CA ARG A 85 -10.71 8.01 -11.99
C ARG A 85 -9.37 7.29 -11.83
N LEU A 86 -8.72 7.44 -10.68
CA LEU A 86 -7.46 6.77 -10.38
C LEU A 86 -7.64 5.34 -9.85
N GLU A 87 -8.83 5.01 -9.37
CA GLU A 87 -9.05 3.76 -8.65
C GLU A 87 -9.31 2.61 -9.62
N PHE A 88 -8.59 1.52 -9.45
CA PHE A 88 -8.79 0.30 -10.23
C PHE A 88 -9.90 -0.57 -9.65
N GLY A 89 -10.67 -1.21 -10.55
CA GLY A 89 -11.66 -2.22 -10.24
C GLY A 89 -11.09 -3.65 -10.28
N GLU A 90 -11.96 -4.64 -10.08
CA GLU A 90 -11.62 -6.06 -10.05
C GLU A 90 -10.94 -6.51 -11.36
N ALA A 91 -11.52 -6.18 -12.51
CA ALA A 91 -10.97 -6.56 -13.82
C ALA A 91 -9.54 -6.03 -14.06
N ASP A 92 -9.22 -4.83 -13.54
CA ASP A 92 -7.87 -4.26 -13.65
C ASP A 92 -6.90 -5.05 -12.78
N TYR A 93 -7.30 -5.39 -11.53
CA TYR A 93 -6.47 -6.19 -10.64
C TYR A 93 -6.32 -7.63 -11.12
N ASP A 94 -7.30 -8.22 -11.80
CA ASP A 94 -7.16 -9.52 -12.46
C ASP A 94 -6.07 -9.47 -13.55
N GLY A 95 -6.04 -8.39 -14.33
CA GLY A 95 -4.99 -8.16 -15.32
C GLY A 95 -3.60 -8.02 -14.69
N ILE A 96 -3.51 -7.26 -13.58
CA ILE A 96 -2.26 -7.09 -12.82
C ILE A 96 -1.81 -8.43 -12.22
N ALA A 97 -2.71 -9.16 -11.57
CA ALA A 97 -2.42 -10.46 -10.96
C ALA A 97 -1.94 -11.47 -12.00
N GLY A 98 -2.62 -11.55 -13.15
CA GLY A 98 -2.23 -12.41 -14.26
C GLY A 98 -0.84 -12.11 -14.80
N LEU A 99 -0.52 -10.83 -15.02
CA LEU A 99 0.82 -10.43 -15.45
C LEU A 99 1.88 -10.74 -14.39
N CYS A 100 1.64 -10.38 -13.13
CA CYS A 100 2.58 -10.65 -12.04
C CYS A 100 2.85 -12.16 -11.89
N HIS A 101 1.81 -12.98 -11.99
CA HIS A 101 1.95 -14.43 -11.99
C HIS A 101 2.85 -14.93 -13.14
N SER A 102 2.62 -14.44 -14.37
CA SER A 102 3.40 -14.81 -15.55
C SER A 102 4.88 -14.43 -15.45
N LEU A 103 5.18 -13.35 -14.71
CA LEU A 103 6.54 -12.85 -14.48
C LEU A 103 7.22 -13.47 -13.24
N GLY A 104 6.50 -14.32 -12.49
CA GLY A 104 6.99 -14.82 -11.21
C GLY A 104 7.29 -13.69 -10.23
N MET A 105 6.44 -12.66 -10.18
CA MET A 105 6.57 -11.47 -9.35
C MET A 105 5.42 -11.37 -8.37
N ALA A 106 5.70 -11.11 -7.11
CA ALA A 106 4.65 -10.83 -6.14
C ALA A 106 4.08 -9.42 -6.34
N TRP A 107 2.80 -9.26 -6.01
CA TRP A 107 2.15 -7.96 -5.95
C TRP A 107 1.32 -7.82 -4.69
N ILE A 108 1.16 -6.60 -4.24
CA ILE A 108 0.33 -6.23 -3.10
C ILE A 108 -0.32 -4.87 -3.35
N THR A 109 -1.23 -4.50 -2.48
CA THR A 109 -1.77 -3.15 -2.44
C THR A 109 -1.80 -2.62 -1.01
N SER A 110 -1.62 -1.30 -0.85
CA SER A 110 -1.92 -0.65 0.42
C SER A 110 -3.43 -0.59 0.59
N VAL A 111 -3.95 -1.05 1.71
CA VAL A 111 -5.36 -0.97 2.07
C VAL A 111 -5.61 0.32 2.86
N TRP A 112 -6.63 1.08 2.49
CA TRP A 112 -6.96 2.38 3.10
C TRP A 112 -8.22 2.32 3.97
N ASP A 113 -8.98 1.22 3.87
CA ASP A 113 -10.23 1.00 4.56
C ASP A 113 -10.52 -0.51 4.63
N GLU A 114 -11.51 -0.89 5.41
CA GLU A 114 -11.87 -2.29 5.61
C GLU A 114 -12.43 -2.96 4.33
N PRO A 115 -13.30 -2.33 3.50
CA PRO A 115 -13.68 -2.88 2.20
C PRO A 115 -12.48 -3.15 1.28
N SER A 116 -11.47 -2.27 1.27
CA SER A 116 -10.23 -2.48 0.50
C SER A 116 -9.41 -3.64 1.02
N LEU A 117 -9.42 -3.89 2.33
CA LEU A 117 -8.82 -5.08 2.92
C LEU A 117 -9.55 -6.35 2.44
N GLN A 118 -10.89 -6.37 2.51
CA GLN A 118 -11.69 -7.51 2.05
C GLN A 118 -11.44 -7.78 0.56
N PHE A 119 -11.39 -6.74 -0.26
CA PHE A 119 -11.04 -6.85 -1.67
C PHE A 119 -9.66 -7.49 -1.87
N LEU A 120 -8.63 -7.02 -1.17
CA LEU A 120 -7.28 -7.58 -1.28
C LEU A 120 -7.23 -9.07 -0.89
N LEU A 121 -7.98 -9.45 0.14
CA LEU A 121 -8.00 -10.82 0.64
C LEU A 121 -8.56 -11.84 -0.36
N THR A 122 -9.37 -11.42 -1.35
CA THR A 122 -9.84 -12.30 -2.42
C THR A 122 -8.71 -12.81 -3.32
N TYR A 123 -7.58 -12.10 -3.35
CA TYR A 123 -6.38 -12.45 -4.13
C TYR A 123 -5.32 -13.22 -3.33
N ASP A 124 -5.63 -13.67 -2.13
CA ASP A 124 -4.71 -14.42 -1.26
C ASP A 124 -3.32 -13.76 -1.10
N PRO A 125 -3.25 -12.49 -0.66
CA PRO A 125 -2.00 -11.72 -0.67
C PRO A 125 -0.96 -12.32 0.28
N PRO A 126 0.34 -12.24 -0.05
CA PRO A 126 1.41 -12.75 0.80
C PRO A 126 1.54 -11.99 2.13
N TRP A 127 1.12 -10.74 2.18
CA TRP A 127 1.00 -9.88 3.37
C TRP A 127 0.08 -8.68 3.10
N ILE A 128 -0.23 -7.93 4.14
CA ILE A 128 -1.05 -6.72 4.08
C ILE A 128 -0.14 -5.49 4.26
N LYS A 129 -0.33 -4.44 3.44
CA LYS A 129 0.37 -3.16 3.59
C LYS A 129 -0.57 -2.08 4.11
N ILE A 130 -0.17 -1.43 5.20
CA ILE A 130 -0.88 -0.30 5.78
C ILE A 130 -0.11 0.98 5.48
N PRO A 131 -0.74 1.98 4.83
CA PRO A 131 -0.10 3.27 4.55
C PRO A 131 0.00 4.12 5.82
N SER A 132 0.92 5.08 5.86
CA SER A 132 1.12 5.96 7.02
C SER A 132 -0.17 6.66 7.47
N ALA A 133 -0.99 7.10 6.53
CA ALA A 133 -2.25 7.79 6.82
C ALA A 133 -3.26 6.95 7.60
N CYS A 134 -3.15 5.62 7.55
CA CYS A 134 -4.07 4.70 8.23
C CYS A 134 -3.48 4.10 9.52
N LEU A 135 -2.28 4.50 9.94
CA LEU A 135 -1.63 3.92 11.12
C LEU A 135 -2.40 4.18 12.43
N THR A 136 -3.22 5.22 12.47
CA THR A 136 -4.03 5.58 13.64
C THR A 136 -5.46 5.03 13.61
N ASP A 137 -5.85 4.37 12.53
CA ASP A 137 -7.15 3.71 12.40
C ASP A 137 -7.11 2.33 13.06
N ILE A 138 -7.37 2.29 14.36
CA ILE A 138 -7.31 1.07 15.17
C ILE A 138 -8.26 -0.01 14.65
N SER A 139 -9.45 0.38 14.15
CA SER A 139 -10.43 -0.58 13.60
C SER A 139 -9.86 -1.34 12.40
N LEU A 140 -9.26 -0.60 11.46
CA LEU A 140 -8.60 -1.18 10.29
C LEU A 140 -7.41 -2.06 10.72
N LEU A 141 -6.58 -1.60 11.68
CA LEU A 141 -5.44 -2.37 12.16
C LEU A 141 -5.87 -3.72 12.76
N GLU A 142 -6.91 -3.71 13.58
CA GLU A 142 -7.47 -4.92 14.17
C GLU A 142 -8.08 -5.85 13.09
N ALA A 143 -8.75 -5.30 12.08
CA ALA A 143 -9.23 -6.07 10.94
C ALA A 143 -8.07 -6.74 10.18
N CYS A 144 -6.98 -6.01 9.93
CA CYS A 144 -5.76 -6.56 9.33
C CYS A 144 -5.15 -7.68 10.18
N ARG A 145 -5.11 -7.51 11.51
CA ARG A 145 -4.65 -8.57 12.43
C ARG A 145 -5.52 -9.83 12.33
N ARG A 146 -6.85 -9.66 12.35
CA ARG A 146 -7.82 -10.78 12.23
C ARG A 146 -7.68 -11.54 10.93
N ALA A 147 -7.27 -10.89 9.84
CA ALA A 147 -7.01 -11.53 8.55
C ALA A 147 -5.87 -12.57 8.60
N GLY A 148 -5.06 -12.58 9.66
CA GLY A 148 -4.07 -13.63 9.92
C GLY A 148 -2.83 -13.59 9.01
N ARG A 149 -2.67 -12.58 8.19
CA ARG A 149 -1.49 -12.36 7.33
C ARG A 149 -0.43 -11.51 8.04
N PRO A 150 0.85 -11.64 7.66
CA PRO A 150 1.87 -10.68 8.05
C PRO A 150 1.46 -9.26 7.63
N VAL A 151 1.86 -8.27 8.42
CA VAL A 151 1.54 -6.86 8.15
C VAL A 151 2.83 -6.05 8.01
N VAL A 152 2.86 -5.21 7.00
CA VAL A 152 3.89 -4.19 6.81
C VAL A 152 3.23 -2.82 6.97
N ALA A 153 3.61 -2.06 8.00
CA ALA A 153 3.00 -0.77 8.34
C ALA A 153 4.01 0.38 8.22
N SER A 154 3.62 1.43 7.51
CA SER A 154 4.38 2.68 7.41
C SER A 154 4.08 3.60 8.58
N THR A 155 5.12 4.28 9.10
CA THR A 155 5.04 5.09 10.33
C THR A 155 5.13 6.60 10.10
N GLY A 156 5.09 7.06 8.85
CA GLY A 156 5.12 8.50 8.54
C GLY A 156 3.99 9.27 9.20
N MET A 157 4.24 10.54 9.55
CA MET A 157 3.28 11.45 10.22
C MET A 157 2.80 10.98 11.60
N SER A 158 3.43 9.97 12.19
CA SER A 158 2.97 9.39 13.45
C SER A 158 3.96 9.67 14.58
N THR A 159 3.42 9.94 15.77
CA THR A 159 4.22 10.01 17.00
C THR A 159 4.58 8.61 17.48
N GLU A 160 5.61 8.51 18.35
CA GLU A 160 5.98 7.23 18.96
C GLU A 160 4.82 6.55 19.69
N ASP A 161 3.97 7.32 20.38
CA ASP A 161 2.82 6.77 21.10
C ASP A 161 1.74 6.24 20.16
N GLN A 162 1.55 6.85 19.00
CA GLN A 162 0.68 6.33 17.95
C GLN A 162 1.23 5.04 17.37
N ILE A 163 2.54 4.99 17.11
CA ILE A 163 3.22 3.77 16.64
C ILE A 163 3.09 2.65 17.67
N LYS A 164 3.34 2.92 18.96
CA LYS A 164 3.18 1.92 20.03
C LYS A 164 1.76 1.35 20.09
N ARG A 165 0.74 2.22 19.97
CA ARG A 165 -0.67 1.77 19.92
C ARG A 165 -0.95 0.92 18.69
N ALA A 166 -0.42 1.28 17.53
CA ALA A 166 -0.55 0.48 16.31
C ALA A 166 0.10 -0.90 16.45
N VAL A 167 1.28 -0.98 17.05
CA VAL A 167 1.97 -2.26 17.34
C VAL A 167 1.13 -3.15 18.24
N VAL A 168 0.51 -2.59 19.29
CA VAL A 168 -0.40 -3.35 20.17
C VAL A 168 -1.62 -3.88 19.38
N ALA A 169 -2.24 -3.04 18.56
CA ALA A 169 -3.41 -3.42 17.77
C ALA A 169 -3.08 -4.51 16.74
N LEU A 170 -1.95 -4.39 16.04
CA LEU A 170 -1.51 -5.34 15.03
C LEU A 170 -0.93 -6.63 15.61
N GLY A 171 -0.34 -6.56 16.81
CA GLY A 171 0.47 -7.63 17.39
C GLY A 171 1.87 -7.69 16.77
N PRO A 172 2.93 -7.89 17.60
CA PRO A 172 4.32 -7.75 17.15
C PRO A 172 4.85 -8.95 16.35
N ASP A 173 4.17 -10.11 16.39
CA ASP A 173 4.77 -11.38 15.96
C ASP A 173 4.95 -11.51 14.45
N ARG A 174 4.12 -10.82 13.66
CA ARG A 174 4.15 -10.84 12.20
C ARG A 174 4.08 -9.43 11.61
N LEU A 175 4.74 -8.48 12.29
CA LEU A 175 4.74 -7.07 11.95
C LEU A 175 6.12 -6.60 11.49
N VAL A 176 6.14 -5.90 10.36
CA VAL A 176 7.29 -5.11 9.89
C VAL A 176 6.88 -3.63 9.92
N LEU A 177 7.67 -2.80 10.58
CA LEU A 177 7.50 -1.35 10.55
C LEU A 177 8.45 -0.74 9.52
N LEU A 178 7.94 0.21 8.74
CA LEU A 178 8.74 0.98 7.81
C LEU A 178 8.92 2.40 8.35
N HIS A 179 10.17 2.84 8.43
CA HIS A 179 10.47 4.27 8.61
C HIS A 179 10.08 5.02 7.35
N CYS A 180 9.23 6.04 7.48
CA CYS A 180 8.70 6.81 6.36
C CYS A 180 8.65 8.30 6.71
N THR A 181 9.08 9.13 5.76
CA THR A 181 8.86 10.57 5.79
C THR A 181 7.76 10.91 4.78
N SER A 182 6.75 11.68 5.20
CA SER A 182 5.53 11.91 4.41
C SER A 182 5.57 13.21 3.62
N THR A 183 6.74 13.63 3.17
CA THR A 183 6.94 14.71 2.19
C THR A 183 7.20 14.09 0.81
N TYR A 184 6.59 14.66 -0.24
CA TYR A 184 6.70 14.15 -1.62
C TYR A 184 7.01 15.30 -2.58
N PRO A 185 8.24 15.40 -3.13
CA PRO A 185 9.40 14.56 -2.82
C PRO A 185 10.00 14.84 -1.44
N CYS A 186 10.59 13.81 -0.82
CA CYS A 186 11.34 13.95 0.41
C CYS A 186 12.80 14.33 0.07
N VAL A 187 13.30 15.41 0.66
CA VAL A 187 14.72 15.78 0.54
C VAL A 187 15.55 14.96 1.52
N LYS A 188 16.83 14.78 1.20
CA LYS A 188 17.74 13.89 1.96
C LYS A 188 17.83 14.26 3.45
N GLU A 189 17.80 15.55 3.74
CA GLU A 189 17.91 16.12 5.09
C GLU A 189 16.70 15.80 5.97
N GLU A 190 15.55 15.50 5.36
CA GLU A 190 14.29 15.13 6.05
C GLU A 190 14.15 13.63 6.31
N LEU A 191 15.06 12.81 5.77
CA LEU A 191 14.96 11.34 5.93
C LEU A 191 15.12 10.92 7.39
N ASN A 192 15.86 11.66 8.21
CA ASN A 192 16.02 11.43 9.64
C ASN A 192 16.45 9.97 9.98
N LEU A 193 17.50 9.50 9.25
CA LEU A 193 18.10 8.17 9.39
C LEU A 193 19.20 8.16 10.46
#